data_5a0881b3f4a36e4eab4a5a43a401e43c
#
_entry.id   5a0881b3f4a36e4eab4a5a43a401e43c
#
_cell.length_a   1.000
_cell.length_b   1.000
_cell.length_c   1.000
_cell.angle_alpha   90.00
_cell.angle_beta   90.00
_cell.angle_gamma   90.00
#
_symmetry.space_group_name_H-M   'P 1'
#
loop_
_entity.id
_entity.type
_entity.pdbx_description
1 polymer ?
#
loop_
_entity_poly.entity_id
_entity_poly.type
_entity_poly.pdbx_seq_one_letter_code
_entity_poly.pdbx_strand_id
1 'polypeptide(L)'
;GLVGSEMCIRDSCPDADQQELRSLLGAFMFSGEKLEQPAGTLSGGEKTRLALAALVSSRANVLLLDEPTNNLDPISREQVLDALKTYTGAVVLVTHDPGAVKALDPERVIIMPDGDEDLWSDDYMEIVELA
;
A
#
# COMPACT_ATOMS: atom_id res chain seq x y z
N GLY A 1 -16.29 19.51 11.79
CA GLY A 1 -15.24 19.17 10.83
C GLY A 1 -15.02 17.66 10.72
N LEU A 2 -14.38 17.23 9.66
CA LEU A 2 -14.02 15.85 9.47
C LEU A 2 -12.89 15.49 10.42
N VAL A 3 -12.99 14.32 11.04
CA VAL A 3 -11.94 13.77 11.91
C VAL A 3 -11.68 12.32 11.51
N GLY A 4 -10.50 11.82 11.83
CA GLY A 4 -10.14 10.41 11.60
C GLY A 4 -9.62 10.13 10.21
N SER A 5 -9.89 8.91 9.72
CA SER A 5 -9.31 8.40 8.47
C SER A 5 -9.70 9.21 7.24
N GLU A 6 -10.96 9.62 7.15
CA GLU A 6 -11.45 10.44 6.04
C GLU A 6 -10.71 11.78 5.98
N MET A 7 -10.46 12.42 7.11
CA MET A 7 -9.74 13.68 7.17
C MET A 7 -8.28 13.54 6.72
N CYS A 8 -7.60 12.47 7.15
CA CYS A 8 -6.22 12.20 6.75
C CYS A 8 -6.09 12.06 5.23
N ILE A 9 -7.02 11.35 4.60
CA ILE A 9 -7.02 11.15 3.13
C ILE A 9 -7.38 12.45 2.41
N ARG A 10 -8.31 13.20 2.93
CA ARG A 10 -8.71 14.49 2.35
C ARG A 10 -7.54 15.47 2.31
N ASP A 11 -6.73 15.51 3.37
CA ASP A 11 -5.52 16.35 3.41
C ASP A 11 -4.49 15.94 2.34
N SER A 12 -4.43 14.64 2.03
CA SER A 12 -3.53 14.11 0.99
C SER A 12 -4.06 14.35 -0.43
N CYS A 13 -5.37 14.45 -0.60
CA CYS A 13 -6.01 14.64 -1.90
C CYS A 13 -7.19 15.62 -1.79
N PRO A 14 -6.91 16.94 -1.67
CA PRO A 14 -7.95 17.94 -1.39
C PRO A 14 -8.97 18.13 -2.53
N ASP A 15 -8.63 17.73 -3.76
CA ASP A 15 -9.51 17.86 -4.92
C ASP A 15 -10.46 16.68 -5.11
N ALA A 16 -10.27 15.58 -4.37
CA ALA A 16 -11.15 14.42 -4.46
C ALA A 16 -12.51 14.71 -3.80
N ASP A 17 -13.59 14.22 -4.39
CA ASP A 17 -14.91 14.31 -3.77
C ASP A 17 -15.05 13.27 -2.65
N GLN A 18 -16.10 13.43 -1.82
CA GLN A 18 -16.32 12.56 -0.67
C GLN A 18 -16.56 11.10 -1.06
N GLN A 19 -17.20 10.87 -2.20
CA GLN A 19 -17.47 9.51 -2.67
C GLN A 19 -16.17 8.82 -3.13
N GLU A 20 -15.30 9.53 -3.83
CA GLU A 20 -13.98 9.02 -4.23
C GLU A 20 -13.14 8.67 -3.01
N LEU A 21 -13.11 9.54 -2.00
CA LEU A 21 -12.39 9.30 -0.75
C LEU A 21 -12.92 8.06 -0.02
N ARG A 22 -14.23 7.91 0.08
CA ARG A 22 -14.83 6.75 0.73
C ARG A 22 -14.60 5.46 -0.04
N SER A 23 -14.62 5.50 -1.37
CA SER A 23 -14.31 4.36 -2.21
C SER A 23 -12.85 3.92 -2.02
N LEU A 24 -11.93 4.87 -1.98
CA LEU A 24 -10.51 4.60 -1.71
C LEU A 24 -10.33 3.98 -0.32
N LEU A 25 -10.90 4.58 0.70
CA LEU A 25 -10.81 4.06 2.07
C LEU A 25 -11.42 2.67 2.19
N GLY A 26 -12.53 2.40 1.49
CA GLY A 26 -13.13 1.07 1.42
C GLY A 26 -12.19 0.03 0.84
N ALA A 27 -11.41 0.38 -0.19
CA ALA A 27 -10.39 -0.51 -0.76
C ALA A 27 -9.29 -0.86 0.26
N PHE A 28 -9.04 0.00 1.24
CA PHE A 28 -8.11 -0.24 2.34
C PHE A 28 -8.82 -0.70 3.63
N MET A 29 -10.05 -1.19 3.53
CA MET A 29 -10.85 -1.73 4.63
C MET A 29 -11.31 -0.70 5.66
N PHE A 30 -11.49 0.56 5.26
CA PHE A 30 -12.09 1.59 6.10
C PHE A 30 -13.52 1.88 5.61
N SER A 31 -14.50 1.57 6.42
CA SER A 31 -15.91 1.82 6.13
C SER A 31 -16.72 2.01 7.42
N GLY A 32 -17.91 2.58 7.30
CA GLY A 32 -18.81 2.79 8.44
C GLY A 32 -18.15 3.64 9.54
N GLU A 33 -18.18 3.14 10.76
CA GLU A 33 -17.64 3.84 11.93
C GLU A 33 -16.13 4.09 11.86
N LYS A 34 -15.39 3.24 11.13
CA LYS A 34 -13.93 3.39 10.96
C LYS A 34 -13.55 4.66 10.22
N LEU A 35 -14.42 5.19 9.37
CA LEU A 35 -14.18 6.43 8.66
C LEU A 35 -14.07 7.64 9.61
N GLU A 36 -14.84 7.60 10.69
CA GLU A 36 -14.93 8.69 11.67
C GLU A 36 -14.01 8.48 12.88
N GLN A 37 -13.45 7.28 13.02
CA GLN A 37 -12.58 6.96 14.15
C GLN A 37 -11.30 7.82 14.11
N PRO A 38 -10.93 8.47 15.22
CA PRO A 38 -9.68 9.22 15.29
C PRO A 38 -8.46 8.36 14.95
N ALA A 39 -7.59 8.85 14.09
CA ALA A 39 -6.42 8.10 13.61
C ALA A 39 -5.51 7.62 14.74
N GLY A 40 -5.40 8.38 15.82
CA GLY A 40 -4.59 8.00 16.99
C GLY A 40 -5.09 6.77 17.74
N THR A 41 -6.38 6.41 17.58
CA THR A 41 -6.99 5.25 18.24
C THR A 41 -6.97 3.97 17.40
N LEU A 42 -6.47 4.04 16.16
CA LEU A 42 -6.38 2.90 15.27
C LEU A 42 -5.30 1.90 15.76
N SER A 43 -5.50 0.63 15.44
CA SER A 43 -4.47 -0.40 15.65
C SER A 43 -3.26 -0.16 14.75
N GLY A 44 -2.14 -0.86 15.01
CA GLY A 44 -0.95 -0.78 14.16
C GLY A 44 -1.22 -1.14 12.70
N GLY A 45 -1.94 -2.22 12.45
CA GLY A 45 -2.33 -2.62 11.09
C GLY A 45 -3.27 -1.62 10.43
N GLU A 46 -4.22 -1.07 11.19
CA GLU A 46 -5.12 -0.03 10.68
C GLU A 46 -4.36 1.25 10.33
N LYS A 47 -3.41 1.67 11.15
CA LYS A 47 -2.53 2.82 10.85
C LYS A 47 -1.72 2.60 9.59
N THR A 48 -1.17 1.41 9.40
CA THR A 48 -0.43 1.04 8.19
C THR A 48 -1.33 1.14 6.96
N ARG A 49 -2.54 0.59 7.03
CA ARG A 49 -3.50 0.68 5.92
C ARG A 49 -3.89 2.13 5.61
N LEU A 50 -4.10 2.94 6.63
CA LEU A 50 -4.42 4.36 6.43
C LEU A 50 -3.26 5.12 5.77
N ALA A 51 -2.03 4.86 6.20
CA ALA A 51 -0.84 5.45 5.59
C ALA A 51 -0.69 5.06 4.12
N LEU A 52 -0.93 3.80 3.78
CA LEU A 52 -0.91 3.32 2.39
C LEU A 52 -2.03 3.95 1.56
N ALA A 53 -3.22 4.08 2.12
CA ALA A 53 -4.33 4.77 1.45
C ALA A 53 -3.97 6.24 1.16
N ALA A 54 -3.35 6.93 2.10
CA ALA A 54 -2.88 8.30 1.91
C ALA A 54 -1.83 8.40 0.79
N LEU A 55 -0.88 7.45 0.74
CA LEU A 55 0.14 7.41 -0.31
C LEU A 55 -0.46 7.16 -1.69
N VAL A 56 -1.38 6.21 -1.80
CA VAL A 56 -2.05 5.89 -3.07
C VAL A 56 -2.93 7.06 -3.55
N SER A 57 -3.55 7.78 -2.62
CA SER A 57 -4.38 8.95 -2.96
C SER A 57 -3.56 10.19 -3.29
N SER A 58 -2.31 10.26 -2.86
CA SER A 58 -1.42 11.35 -3.22
C SER A 58 -1.19 11.35 -4.73
N ARG A 59 -0.93 12.49 -5.31
CA ARG A 59 -0.64 12.61 -6.74
C ARG A 59 0.82 12.33 -7.06
N ALA A 60 1.49 11.54 -6.25
CA ALA A 60 2.84 11.11 -6.50
C ALA A 60 2.91 10.21 -7.74
N ASN A 61 3.96 10.38 -8.53
CA ASN A 61 4.20 9.54 -9.70
C ASN A 61 4.94 8.25 -9.37
N VAL A 62 5.61 8.22 -8.22
CA VAL A 62 6.40 7.08 -7.76
C VAL A 62 6.09 6.82 -6.28
N LEU A 63 5.82 5.57 -5.95
CA LEU A 63 5.72 5.10 -4.57
C LEU A 63 6.96 4.29 -4.21
N LEU A 64 7.55 4.59 -3.07
CA LEU A 64 8.63 3.80 -2.46
C LEU A 64 8.04 3.08 -1.26
N LEU A 65 7.95 1.77 -1.33
CA LEU A 65 7.34 0.95 -0.28
C LEU A 65 8.37 -0.01 0.29
N ASP A 66 8.63 0.12 1.58
CA ASP A 66 9.55 -0.76 2.30
C ASP A 66 8.76 -1.67 3.25
N GLU A 67 8.71 -2.95 2.91
CA GLU A 67 7.94 -3.97 3.64
C GLU A 67 6.52 -3.52 4.00
N PRO A 68 5.72 -3.07 3.02
CA PRO A 68 4.43 -2.41 3.30
C PRO A 68 3.37 -3.35 3.91
N THR A 69 3.56 -4.66 3.81
CA THR A 69 2.62 -5.66 4.34
C THR A 69 3.03 -6.23 5.70
N ASN A 70 4.14 -5.79 6.26
CA ASN A 70 4.53 -6.17 7.61
C ASN A 70 3.47 -5.73 8.62
N ASN A 71 3.23 -6.56 9.63
CA ASN A 71 2.24 -6.32 10.69
C ASN A 71 0.78 -6.33 10.23
N LEU A 72 0.51 -6.79 9.01
CA LEU A 72 -0.86 -7.00 8.53
C LEU A 72 -1.25 -8.49 8.67
N ASP A 73 -2.49 -8.73 9.11
CA ASP A 73 -3.09 -10.04 9.04
C ASP A 73 -3.29 -10.48 7.58
N PRO A 74 -3.44 -11.79 7.29
CA PRO A 74 -3.53 -12.26 5.90
C PRO A 74 -4.64 -11.61 5.08
N ILE A 75 -5.79 -11.35 5.67
CA ILE A 75 -6.93 -10.73 4.96
C ILE A 75 -6.62 -9.28 4.62
N SER A 76 -6.13 -8.52 5.60
CA SER A 76 -5.74 -7.11 5.39
C SER A 76 -4.62 -6.98 4.36
N ARG A 77 -3.64 -7.89 4.42
CA ARG A 77 -2.53 -7.95 3.47
C ARG A 77 -3.03 -8.14 2.03
N GLU A 78 -3.92 -9.09 1.79
CA GLU A 78 -4.50 -9.34 0.48
C GLU A 78 -5.25 -8.11 -0.06
N GLN A 79 -6.07 -7.49 0.79
CA GLN A 79 -6.83 -6.30 0.42
C GLN A 79 -5.92 -5.10 0.08
N VAL A 80 -4.87 -4.89 0.85
CA VAL A 80 -3.89 -3.83 0.60
C VAL A 80 -3.14 -4.07 -0.72
N LEU A 81 -2.71 -5.30 -0.98
CA LEU A 81 -2.03 -5.64 -2.23
C LEU A 81 -2.95 -5.45 -3.45
N ASP A 82 -4.21 -5.84 -3.33
CA ASP A 82 -5.19 -5.62 -4.40
C ASP A 82 -5.41 -4.12 -4.67
N ALA A 83 -5.45 -3.31 -3.62
CA ALA A 83 -5.57 -1.86 -3.75
C ALA A 83 -4.33 -1.24 -4.40
N LEU A 84 -3.13 -1.69 -4.04
CA LEU A 84 -1.88 -1.21 -4.64
C LEU A 84 -1.78 -1.53 -6.13
N LYS A 85 -2.37 -2.62 -6.60
CA LYS A 85 -2.44 -2.94 -8.03
C LYS A 85 -3.19 -1.89 -8.85
N THR A 86 -4.08 -1.14 -8.24
CA THR A 86 -4.85 -0.09 -8.92
C THR A 86 -4.06 1.20 -9.11
N TYR A 87 -2.92 1.34 -8.43
CA TYR A 87 -2.07 2.51 -8.59
C TYR A 87 -1.43 2.53 -9.97
N THR A 88 -1.55 3.66 -10.68
CA THR A 88 -1.12 3.77 -12.08
C THR A 88 0.29 4.32 -12.27
N GLY A 89 0.92 4.82 -11.21
CA GLY A 89 2.30 5.29 -11.24
C GLY A 89 3.33 4.17 -11.09
N ALA A 90 4.59 4.53 -10.96
CA ALA A 90 5.67 3.58 -10.70
C ALA A 90 5.70 3.20 -9.22
N VAL A 91 5.98 1.94 -8.93
CA VAL A 91 6.14 1.43 -7.57
C VAL A 91 7.51 0.78 -7.44
N VAL A 92 8.26 1.20 -6.43
CA VAL A 92 9.49 0.52 -6.01
C VAL A 92 9.16 -0.20 -4.70
N LEU A 93 9.23 -1.51 -4.72
CA LEU A 93 8.86 -2.36 -3.60
C LEU A 93 10.10 -3.04 -3.02
N VAL A 94 10.35 -2.83 -1.73
CA VAL A 94 11.35 -3.61 -0.98
C VAL A 94 10.59 -4.62 -0.13
N THR A 95 10.79 -5.90 -0.38
CA THR A 95 10.04 -6.94 0.33
C THR A 95 10.77 -8.29 0.35
N HIS A 96 10.49 -9.08 1.37
CA HIS A 96 10.82 -10.50 1.48
C HIS A 96 9.57 -11.38 1.33
N ASP A 97 8.44 -10.78 1.00
CA ASP A 97 7.15 -11.48 0.91
C ASP A 97 6.89 -11.95 -0.53
N PRO A 98 6.99 -13.27 -0.80
CA PRO A 98 6.71 -13.81 -2.13
C PRO A 98 5.29 -13.50 -2.61
N GLY A 99 4.33 -13.43 -1.69
CA GLY A 99 2.96 -13.09 -2.01
C GLY A 99 2.81 -11.67 -2.52
N ALA A 100 3.54 -10.72 -1.93
CA ALA A 100 3.55 -9.34 -2.39
C ALA A 100 4.17 -9.22 -3.80
N VAL A 101 5.26 -9.93 -4.06
CA VAL A 101 5.90 -9.95 -5.37
C VAL A 101 4.95 -10.51 -6.43
N LYS A 102 4.31 -11.65 -6.15
CA LYS A 102 3.32 -12.25 -7.07
C LYS A 102 2.13 -11.34 -7.34
N ALA A 103 1.65 -10.68 -6.29
CA ALA A 103 0.49 -9.81 -6.39
C ALA A 103 0.77 -8.56 -7.23
N LEU A 104 1.92 -7.95 -7.08
CA LEU A 104 2.27 -6.70 -7.78
C LEU A 104 2.92 -6.92 -9.14
N ASP A 105 3.32 -8.15 -9.47
CA ASP A 105 3.83 -8.55 -10.78
C ASP A 105 4.89 -7.59 -11.33
N PRO A 106 6.10 -7.57 -10.73
CA PRO A 106 7.11 -6.60 -11.08
C PRO A 106 7.66 -6.81 -12.49
N GLU A 107 8.05 -5.73 -13.15
CA GLU A 107 8.72 -5.78 -14.45
C GLU A 107 10.24 -5.92 -14.32
N ARG A 108 10.80 -5.37 -13.23
CA ARG A 108 12.25 -5.32 -13.00
C ARG A 108 12.58 -5.68 -11.56
N VAL A 109 13.82 -6.11 -11.38
CA VAL A 109 14.36 -6.43 -10.05
C VAL A 109 15.68 -5.68 -9.85
N ILE A 110 15.90 -5.21 -8.62
CA ILE A 110 17.20 -4.67 -8.18
C ILE A 110 17.67 -5.54 -7.02
N ILE A 111 18.83 -6.14 -7.17
CA ILE A 111 19.40 -7.04 -6.17
C ILE A 111 20.36 -6.25 -5.29
N MET A 112 20.04 -6.19 -4.00
CA MET A 112 20.88 -5.48 -3.03
C MET A 112 21.82 -6.47 -2.33
N PRO A 113 23.01 -6.05 -1.88
CA PRO A 113 23.49 -4.65 -1.82
C PRO A 113 24.19 -4.16 -3.09
N ASP A 114 24.44 -5.01 -4.07
CA ASP A 114 25.26 -4.68 -5.23
C ASP A 114 24.55 -3.70 -6.19
N GLY A 115 23.23 -3.67 -6.17
CA GLY A 115 22.46 -2.79 -7.03
C GLY A 115 22.30 -3.29 -8.46
N ASP A 116 22.55 -4.57 -8.68
CA ASP A 116 22.39 -5.18 -10.00
C ASP A 116 20.93 -5.17 -10.43
N GLU A 117 20.67 -4.65 -11.62
CA GLU A 117 19.33 -4.51 -12.18
C GLU A 117 19.12 -5.48 -13.34
N ASP A 118 17.97 -6.14 -13.34
CA ASP A 118 17.58 -7.05 -14.41
C ASP A 118 16.05 -6.99 -14.65
N LEU A 119 15.61 -7.57 -15.74
CA LEU A 119 14.19 -7.85 -15.94
C LEU A 119 13.74 -8.93 -14.96
N TRP A 120 12.52 -8.80 -14.48
CA TRP A 120 11.98 -9.81 -13.57
C TRP A 120 11.88 -11.17 -14.26
N SER A 121 12.28 -12.20 -13.53
CA SER A 121 12.14 -13.61 -13.90
C SER A 121 11.72 -14.38 -12.64
N ASP A 122 10.98 -15.46 -12.81
CA ASP A 122 10.57 -16.32 -11.68
C ASP A 122 11.76 -16.94 -10.94
N ASP A 123 12.92 -17.01 -11.57
CA ASP A 123 14.16 -17.48 -10.94
C ASP A 123 14.57 -16.61 -9.75
N TYR A 124 14.21 -15.33 -9.76
CA TYR A 124 14.47 -14.41 -8.64
C TYR A 124 13.59 -14.68 -7.41
N MET A 125 12.52 -15.45 -7.56
CA MET A 125 11.67 -15.80 -6.42
C MET A 125 12.43 -16.56 -5.32
N GLU A 126 13.42 -17.37 -5.68
CA GLU A 126 14.25 -18.05 -4.70
C GLU A 126 15.00 -17.07 -3.79
N ILE A 127 15.46 -15.94 -4.34
CA ILE A 127 16.14 -14.91 -3.56
C ILE A 127 15.16 -14.27 -2.57
N VAL A 128 13.93 -14.01 -3.00
CA VAL A 128 12.87 -13.45 -2.12
C VAL A 128 12.57 -14.42 -0.98
N GLU A 129 12.45 -15.71 -1.27
CA GLU A 129 12.11 -16.73 -0.28
C GLU A 129 13.24 -17.03 0.72
N LEU A 130 14.50 -16.83 0.30
CA LEU A 130 15.67 -17.06 1.15
C LEU A 130 16.04 -15.86 2.02
N ALA A 131 15.48 -14.73 1.73
CA ALA A 131 15.83 -13.48 2.43
C ALA A 131 15.25 -13.38 3.84
#